data_21277d8e7bd386c5877d29085ac542f0
#
_entry.id   21277d8e7bd386c5877d29085ac542f0
#
_cell.length_a   1.000
_cell.length_b   1.000
_cell.length_c   1.000
_cell.angle_alpha   90.00
_cell.angle_beta   90.00
_cell.angle_gamma   90.00
#
_symmetry.space_group_name_H-M   'P 1'
#
loop_
_entity.id
_entity.type
_entity.pdbx_description
1 polymer ?
#
loop_
_entity_poly.entity_id
_entity_poly.type
_entity_poly.pdbx_seq_one_letter_code
_entity_poly.pdbx_strand_id
1 'polypeptide(L)'
;MPEIARKTAHHARHRSRFGSWATIALIGLMSPATRADDWTARTRELFARMINTDTTAEHSDNTVVLVRSIADDFARASFAATDIKVMPYDRTAALIVRWPVAHARARPILLLAHLDVVAARAEDWTHQPFRLEERDGYFYGRGTLDDKQGATALVMALLELRSEGFRPNREIVLLLTGDEETDEHGADLASTQWRRWTDADFALNADAGGGKFDAAGNLIGFTLQAAEKTYATFSITAHNRGGHSSKPRPDNAIYDLAAALMQLSSYRFEPQLNDITRAYFSARQAHEPGALGNAMRSWLANEADGAAADAIEADANEIGMTRTRCVATRIQGGHADNALPQQASATVNCRIMPGVSVDQVRQQLVKLVGNAALEIQPTAAETPGPASPLRKDVLDAYTAAVHRRFPNAPIIPEMSTVGTESRQFRSVGIPSYGVDGQWIVVPQDQRMHGQDERLPVQALFDDVGIFHDMIARLAGQPAASH
;
A
#
# COMPACT_ATOMS: atom_id res chain seq x y z
N MET A 1 -71.91 34.46 -77.70
CA MET A 1 -72.71 35.61 -77.25
C MET A 1 -73.30 35.21 -75.89
N PRO A 2 -73.37 36.08 -74.91
CA PRO A 2 -72.50 37.15 -74.39
C PRO A 2 -72.06 36.76 -72.93
N GLU A 3 -71.38 37.43 -72.13
CA GLU A 3 -70.99 38.79 -71.89
C GLU A 3 -70.10 38.85 -70.64
N ILE A 4 -69.07 39.50 -70.73
CA ILE A 4 -68.29 40.38 -69.95
C ILE A 4 -68.75 40.68 -68.53
N ALA A 5 -67.88 40.53 -67.56
CA ALA A 5 -67.62 41.55 -66.53
C ALA A 5 -66.27 41.40 -65.84
N ARG A 6 -65.44 42.41 -65.96
CA ARG A 6 -64.21 42.70 -65.24
C ARG A 6 -64.54 43.05 -63.80
N LYS A 7 -63.67 42.65 -62.85
CA LYS A 7 -63.29 43.50 -61.69
C LYS A 7 -61.91 43.10 -61.10
N THR A 8 -61.09 44.03 -61.23
CA THR A 8 -59.88 44.51 -60.55
C THR A 8 -59.30 43.74 -59.37
N ALA A 9 -57.98 43.60 -59.52
CA ALA A 9 -57.02 43.07 -58.55
C ALA A 9 -56.87 43.92 -57.31
N HIS A 10 -56.64 43.26 -56.14
CA HIS A 10 -55.92 43.83 -55.04
C HIS A 10 -54.85 42.85 -54.56
N HIS A 11 -53.57 43.30 -54.69
CA HIS A 11 -52.42 42.63 -54.19
C HIS A 11 -52.39 42.62 -52.63
N ALA A 12 -52.47 41.44 -52.02
CA ALA A 12 -52.09 41.26 -50.64
C ALA A 12 -50.80 40.47 -50.59
N ARG A 13 -49.70 41.12 -50.13
CA ARG A 13 -48.42 40.50 -49.85
C ARG A 13 -48.48 39.63 -48.60
N HIS A 14 -48.44 38.32 -48.76
CA HIS A 14 -48.22 37.39 -47.65
C HIS A 14 -46.70 37.37 -47.32
N ARG A 15 -46.36 37.90 -46.14
CA ARG A 15 -45.05 37.70 -45.47
C ARG A 15 -45.06 36.30 -44.87
N SER A 16 -44.26 35.39 -45.41
CA SER A 16 -43.92 34.11 -44.81
C SER A 16 -43.07 34.37 -43.56
N ARG A 17 -43.60 34.04 -42.36
CA ARG A 17 -42.82 33.94 -41.12
C ARG A 17 -42.19 32.55 -41.11
N PHE A 18 -40.86 32.48 -41.32
CA PHE A 18 -40.05 31.31 -40.96
C PHE A 18 -40.06 31.19 -39.44
N GLY A 19 -40.77 30.20 -38.92
CA GLY A 19 -40.65 29.79 -37.52
C GLY A 19 -39.35 29.01 -37.32
N SER A 20 -38.38 29.62 -36.61
CA SER A 20 -37.19 28.92 -36.13
C SER A 20 -37.62 27.90 -35.07
N TRP A 21 -37.52 26.62 -35.38
CA TRP A 21 -37.62 25.54 -34.42
C TRP A 21 -36.30 25.51 -33.64
N ALA A 22 -36.29 26.07 -32.42
CA ALA A 22 -35.21 25.87 -31.46
C ALA A 22 -35.32 24.43 -30.94
N THR A 23 -34.42 23.60 -31.37
CA THR A 23 -34.22 22.27 -30.79
C THR A 23 -33.64 22.46 -29.40
N ILE A 24 -34.48 22.44 -28.36
CA ILE A 24 -34.02 22.37 -26.97
C ILE A 24 -33.46 20.96 -26.77
N ALA A 25 -32.14 20.85 -26.79
CA ALA A 25 -31.47 19.65 -26.31
C ALA A 25 -31.77 19.54 -24.78
N LEU A 26 -32.64 18.62 -24.43
CA LEU A 26 -32.84 18.21 -23.04
C LEU A 26 -31.56 17.50 -22.60
N ILE A 27 -30.62 18.24 -22.03
CA ILE A 27 -29.56 17.63 -21.22
C ILE A 27 -30.27 17.16 -19.96
N GLY A 28 -30.58 15.88 -19.92
CA GLY A 28 -31.16 15.25 -18.74
C GLY A 28 -30.15 15.33 -17.61
N LEU A 29 -30.36 16.27 -16.68
CA LEU A 29 -29.68 16.29 -15.40
C LEU A 29 -30.14 15.04 -14.64
N MET A 30 -29.30 13.98 -14.61
CA MET A 30 -29.54 12.84 -13.74
C MET A 30 -29.64 13.32 -12.29
N SER A 31 -30.59 12.77 -11.54
CA SER A 31 -30.73 13.05 -10.12
C SER A 31 -29.44 12.65 -9.39
N PRO A 32 -28.99 13.38 -8.33
CA PRO A 32 -27.82 13.00 -7.55
C PRO A 32 -27.89 11.55 -7.02
N ALA A 33 -29.06 11.04 -6.68
CA ALA A 33 -29.25 9.67 -6.23
C ALA A 33 -28.96 8.65 -7.34
N THR A 34 -29.46 8.85 -8.57
CA THR A 34 -29.19 7.94 -9.69
C THR A 34 -27.73 7.94 -10.11
N ARG A 35 -27.01 9.04 -9.90
CA ARG A 35 -25.58 9.13 -10.15
C ARG A 35 -24.74 8.38 -9.10
N ALA A 36 -25.10 8.48 -7.83
CA ALA A 36 -24.43 7.75 -6.74
C ALA A 36 -24.61 6.24 -6.89
N ASP A 37 -25.82 5.78 -7.26
CA ASP A 37 -26.09 4.36 -7.51
C ASP A 37 -25.27 3.80 -8.67
N ASP A 38 -25.04 4.61 -9.72
CA ASP A 38 -24.19 4.23 -10.87
C ASP A 38 -22.71 4.03 -10.44
N TRP A 39 -22.16 4.92 -9.63
CA TRP A 39 -20.78 4.79 -9.13
C TRP A 39 -20.60 3.60 -8.20
N THR A 40 -21.56 3.34 -7.32
CA THR A 40 -21.56 2.17 -6.45
C THR A 40 -21.56 0.86 -7.25
N ALA A 41 -22.37 0.78 -8.32
CA ALA A 41 -22.40 -0.38 -9.21
C ALA A 41 -21.07 -0.55 -9.96
N ARG A 42 -20.51 0.52 -10.49
CA ARG A 42 -19.21 0.51 -11.21
C ARG A 42 -18.05 0.11 -10.29
N THR A 43 -18.05 0.56 -9.04
CA THR A 43 -17.05 0.17 -8.04
C THR A 43 -17.11 -1.34 -7.81
N ARG A 44 -18.30 -1.90 -7.61
CA ARG A 44 -18.49 -3.36 -7.46
C ARG A 44 -18.03 -4.13 -8.70
N GLU A 45 -18.34 -3.63 -9.89
CA GLU A 45 -17.93 -4.27 -11.16
C GLU A 45 -16.41 -4.29 -11.32
N LEU A 46 -15.74 -3.16 -11.07
CA LEU A 46 -14.28 -3.08 -11.12
C LEU A 46 -13.65 -3.99 -10.08
N PHE A 47 -14.12 -3.94 -8.83
CA PHE A 47 -13.59 -4.77 -7.75
C PHE A 47 -13.79 -6.27 -8.04
N ALA A 48 -14.97 -6.65 -8.52
CA ALA A 48 -15.22 -8.04 -8.95
C ALA A 48 -14.28 -8.47 -10.07
N ARG A 49 -14.02 -7.63 -11.05
CA ARG A 49 -13.06 -7.91 -12.12
C ARG A 49 -11.64 -8.10 -11.58
N MET A 50 -11.20 -7.26 -10.63
CA MET A 50 -9.89 -7.38 -10.00
C MET A 50 -9.77 -8.68 -9.20
N ILE A 51 -10.72 -8.98 -8.30
CA ILE A 51 -10.68 -10.17 -7.47
C ILE A 51 -10.83 -11.46 -8.28
N ASN A 52 -11.68 -11.46 -9.32
CA ASN A 52 -11.90 -12.63 -10.18
C ASN A 52 -10.74 -12.91 -11.14
N THR A 53 -9.73 -12.06 -11.20
CA THR A 53 -8.51 -12.29 -11.96
C THR A 53 -7.43 -12.82 -11.01
N ASP A 54 -7.05 -14.10 -11.19
CA ASP A 54 -5.92 -14.69 -10.46
C ASP A 54 -4.61 -14.08 -10.97
N THR A 55 -3.97 -13.26 -10.13
CA THR A 55 -2.71 -12.54 -10.40
C THR A 55 -1.59 -13.00 -9.46
N THR A 56 -1.65 -14.24 -9.00
CA THR A 56 -0.56 -14.87 -8.25
C THR A 56 0.71 -14.98 -9.09
N ALA A 57 1.86 -15.19 -8.46
CA ALA A 57 3.14 -15.37 -9.14
C ALA A 57 3.09 -16.46 -10.24
N GLU A 58 2.31 -17.53 -10.03
CA GLU A 58 2.11 -18.60 -11.02
C GLU A 58 1.34 -18.09 -12.25
N HIS A 59 0.38 -17.19 -12.05
CA HIS A 59 -0.50 -16.63 -13.07
C HIS A 59 -0.23 -15.15 -13.36
N SER A 60 0.99 -14.68 -13.17
CA SER A 60 1.40 -13.28 -13.34
C SER A 60 1.07 -12.69 -14.72
N ASP A 61 0.98 -13.52 -15.77
CA ASP A 61 0.53 -13.10 -17.11
C ASP A 61 -0.90 -12.52 -17.10
N ASN A 62 -1.75 -12.92 -16.17
CA ASN A 62 -3.11 -12.39 -16.03
C ASN A 62 -3.11 -10.92 -15.61
N THR A 63 -2.07 -10.45 -14.91
CA THR A 63 -1.90 -9.04 -14.57
C THR A 63 -1.84 -8.18 -15.82
N VAL A 64 -1.20 -8.65 -16.90
CA VAL A 64 -1.16 -7.93 -18.18
C VAL A 64 -2.57 -7.72 -18.75
N VAL A 65 -3.45 -8.71 -18.63
CA VAL A 65 -4.84 -8.64 -19.07
C VAL A 65 -5.63 -7.66 -18.20
N LEU A 66 -5.47 -7.76 -16.88
CA LEU A 66 -6.13 -6.88 -15.92
C LEU A 66 -5.73 -5.41 -16.14
N VAL A 67 -4.43 -5.14 -16.23
CA VAL A 67 -3.87 -3.80 -16.49
C VAL A 67 -4.45 -3.18 -17.78
N ARG A 68 -4.55 -3.95 -18.87
CA ARG A 68 -5.16 -3.47 -20.11
C ARG A 68 -6.63 -3.14 -19.94
N SER A 69 -7.37 -3.95 -19.21
CA SER A 69 -8.79 -3.68 -18.95
C SER A 69 -9.02 -2.40 -18.15
N ILE A 70 -8.12 -2.10 -17.18
CA ILE A 70 -8.15 -0.84 -16.41
C ILE A 70 -7.73 0.34 -17.29
N ALA A 71 -6.74 0.17 -18.17
CA ALA A 71 -6.33 1.17 -19.15
C ALA A 71 -7.50 1.57 -20.07
N ASP A 72 -8.34 0.61 -20.48
CA ASP A 72 -9.55 0.86 -21.26
C ASP A 72 -10.60 1.66 -20.47
N ASP A 73 -10.72 1.48 -19.15
CA ASP A 73 -11.60 2.30 -18.30
C ASP A 73 -11.17 3.76 -18.32
N PHE A 74 -9.87 4.05 -18.20
CA PHE A 74 -9.33 5.41 -18.32
C PHE A 74 -9.52 5.99 -19.72
N ALA A 75 -9.33 5.20 -20.77
CA ALA A 75 -9.56 5.65 -22.14
C ALA A 75 -11.04 6.02 -22.36
N ARG A 76 -11.99 5.21 -21.85
CA ARG A 76 -13.43 5.52 -21.86
C ARG A 76 -13.77 6.79 -21.07
N ALA A 77 -13.02 7.10 -20.01
CA ALA A 77 -13.14 8.33 -19.22
C ALA A 77 -12.45 9.55 -19.88
N SER A 78 -12.03 9.42 -21.14
CA SER A 78 -11.40 10.49 -21.93
C SER A 78 -10.04 10.96 -21.40
N PHE A 79 -9.25 10.05 -20.81
CA PHE A 79 -7.82 10.26 -20.66
C PHE A 79 -7.16 10.05 -22.03
N ALA A 80 -6.16 10.87 -22.36
CA ALA A 80 -5.52 10.75 -23.67
C ALA A 80 -4.67 9.46 -23.74
N ALA A 81 -4.65 8.80 -24.88
CA ALA A 81 -3.88 7.57 -25.08
C ALA A 81 -2.36 7.76 -24.83
N THR A 82 -1.86 9.00 -25.01
CA THR A 82 -0.48 9.37 -24.68
C THR A 82 -0.18 9.33 -23.20
N ASP A 83 -1.19 9.49 -22.36
CA ASP A 83 -1.09 9.59 -20.90
C ASP A 83 -1.38 8.25 -20.20
N ILE A 84 -1.73 7.21 -20.95
CA ILE A 84 -1.97 5.84 -20.46
C ILE A 84 -0.84 4.96 -20.98
N LYS A 85 -0.11 4.31 -20.08
CA LYS A 85 1.02 3.44 -20.42
C LYS A 85 0.87 2.08 -19.74
N VAL A 86 0.70 1.04 -20.54
CA VAL A 86 0.90 -0.34 -20.10
C VAL A 86 2.37 -0.65 -20.28
N MET A 87 3.05 -1.00 -19.19
CA MET A 87 4.49 -1.21 -19.11
C MET A 87 4.76 -2.69 -18.81
N PRO A 88 4.89 -3.56 -19.82
CA PRO A 88 5.24 -4.96 -19.59
C PRO A 88 6.67 -5.09 -19.08
N TYR A 89 6.87 -5.97 -18.12
CA TYR A 89 8.18 -6.39 -17.62
C TYR A 89 8.05 -7.82 -17.07
N ASP A 90 9.11 -8.59 -17.17
CA ASP A 90 9.12 -10.01 -16.80
C ASP A 90 7.91 -10.76 -17.38
N ARG A 91 7.09 -11.40 -16.53
CA ARG A 91 5.84 -12.04 -16.91
C ARG A 91 4.58 -11.24 -16.51
N THR A 92 4.73 -9.97 -16.09
CA THR A 92 3.68 -9.12 -15.60
C THR A 92 3.64 -7.78 -16.32
N ALA A 93 2.90 -6.81 -15.80
CA ALA A 93 2.90 -5.44 -16.28
C ALA A 93 2.49 -4.45 -15.20
N ALA A 94 2.99 -3.22 -15.31
CA ALA A 94 2.47 -2.07 -14.58
C ALA A 94 1.57 -1.20 -15.47
N LEU A 95 0.67 -0.45 -14.86
CA LEU A 95 -0.10 0.62 -15.48
C LEU A 95 0.35 1.97 -14.93
N ILE A 96 0.71 2.89 -15.84
CA ILE A 96 0.93 4.29 -15.49
C ILE A 96 -0.15 5.12 -16.17
N VAL A 97 -0.92 5.88 -15.40
CA VAL A 97 -1.89 6.84 -15.94
C VAL A 97 -1.52 8.23 -15.43
N ARG A 98 -1.39 9.19 -16.34
CA ARG A 98 -1.09 10.57 -16.01
C ARG A 98 -2.31 11.44 -16.24
N TRP A 99 -2.56 12.33 -15.31
CA TRP A 99 -3.50 13.44 -15.47
C TRP A 99 -2.71 14.74 -15.58
N PRO A 100 -2.26 15.09 -16.79
CA PRO A 100 -1.37 16.22 -16.98
C PRO A 100 -2.08 17.55 -16.71
N VAL A 101 -1.32 18.53 -16.27
CA VAL A 101 -1.78 19.90 -15.99
C VAL A 101 -0.90 20.91 -16.72
N ALA A 102 -1.50 21.65 -17.65
CA ALA A 102 -0.82 22.78 -18.27
C ALA A 102 -0.54 23.84 -17.19
N HIS A 103 0.72 24.29 -17.10
CA HIS A 103 1.15 25.28 -16.10
C HIS A 103 0.92 24.85 -14.64
N ALA A 104 1.25 23.60 -14.32
CA ALA A 104 1.20 23.07 -12.96
C ALA A 104 1.94 23.99 -11.96
N ARG A 105 1.34 24.24 -10.80
CA ARG A 105 1.91 25.12 -9.76
C ARG A 105 2.77 24.37 -8.74
N ALA A 106 2.74 23.05 -8.77
CA ALA A 106 3.49 22.17 -7.89
C ALA A 106 3.91 20.92 -8.66
N ARG A 107 4.90 20.18 -8.13
CA ARG A 107 5.32 18.89 -8.67
C ARG A 107 4.17 17.87 -8.57
N PRO A 108 4.18 16.81 -9.41
CA PRO A 108 3.14 15.78 -9.41
C PRO A 108 2.96 15.11 -8.05
N ILE A 109 1.80 14.49 -7.84
CA ILE A 109 1.60 13.46 -6.79
C ILE A 109 1.51 12.10 -7.46
N LEU A 110 2.13 11.10 -6.84
CA LEU A 110 2.06 9.71 -7.26
C LEU A 110 1.05 8.97 -6.37
N LEU A 111 0.16 8.22 -7.00
CA LEU A 111 -0.76 7.28 -6.35
C LEU A 111 -0.28 5.88 -6.67
N LEU A 112 -0.12 5.03 -5.68
CA LEU A 112 0.52 3.72 -5.79
C LEU A 112 -0.37 2.63 -5.18
N ALA A 113 -0.49 1.51 -5.87
CA ALA A 113 -1.11 0.27 -5.42
C ALA A 113 -0.57 -0.91 -6.22
N HIS A 114 -0.72 -2.14 -5.71
CA HIS A 114 -0.34 -3.32 -6.47
C HIS A 114 -1.56 -4.17 -6.88
N LEU A 115 -1.38 -5.02 -7.90
CA LEU A 115 -2.43 -5.84 -8.49
C LEU A 115 -2.19 -7.34 -8.32
N ASP A 116 -0.95 -7.74 -8.04
CA ASP A 116 -0.64 -9.13 -7.75
C ASP A 116 -1.07 -9.52 -6.33
N VAL A 117 -1.10 -10.78 -6.05
CA VAL A 117 -1.54 -11.34 -4.77
C VAL A 117 -0.77 -12.61 -4.43
N VAL A 118 -0.61 -12.89 -3.15
CA VAL A 118 -0.05 -14.17 -2.70
C VAL A 118 -0.94 -15.34 -3.09
N ALA A 119 -0.33 -16.53 -3.23
CA ALA A 119 -1.04 -17.75 -3.56
C ALA A 119 -2.16 -18.07 -2.55
N ALA A 120 -3.24 -18.67 -3.06
CA ALA A 120 -4.34 -19.19 -2.26
C ALA A 120 -4.79 -20.53 -2.81
N ARG A 121 -4.83 -21.56 -1.95
CA ARG A 121 -5.29 -22.90 -2.33
C ARG A 121 -6.77 -23.03 -2.00
N ALA A 122 -7.60 -23.33 -3.02
CA ALA A 122 -9.05 -23.39 -2.87
C ALA A 122 -9.50 -24.42 -1.81
N GLU A 123 -8.73 -25.49 -1.60
CA GLU A 123 -9.00 -26.50 -0.58
C GLU A 123 -8.86 -26.02 0.86
N ASP A 124 -8.11 -24.92 1.07
CA ASP A 124 -7.91 -24.31 2.40
C ASP A 124 -8.98 -23.25 2.70
N TRP A 125 -9.79 -22.84 1.71
CA TRP A 125 -10.77 -21.76 1.83
C TRP A 125 -12.20 -22.27 1.91
N THR A 126 -13.03 -21.59 2.69
CA THR A 126 -14.48 -21.78 2.71
C THR A 126 -15.15 -21.12 1.49
N HIS A 127 -14.61 -19.99 1.04
CA HIS A 127 -15.00 -19.23 -0.15
C HIS A 127 -14.00 -19.48 -1.29
N GLN A 128 -14.40 -19.27 -2.55
CA GLN A 128 -13.47 -19.38 -3.67
C GLN A 128 -12.53 -18.18 -3.70
N PRO A 129 -11.19 -18.36 -3.58
CA PRO A 129 -10.26 -17.25 -3.41
C PRO A 129 -10.24 -16.25 -4.59
N PHE A 130 -10.42 -16.72 -5.82
CA PHE A 130 -10.42 -15.88 -7.03
C PHE A 130 -11.82 -15.70 -7.62
N ARG A 131 -12.81 -15.56 -6.74
CA ARG A 131 -14.18 -15.22 -7.08
C ARG A 131 -14.77 -14.35 -6.00
N LEU A 132 -15.00 -13.07 -6.32
CA LEU A 132 -15.61 -12.16 -5.37
C LEU A 132 -16.98 -12.67 -4.93
N GLU A 133 -17.17 -12.88 -3.64
CA GLU A 133 -18.45 -13.21 -3.02
C GLU A 133 -18.83 -12.08 -2.04
N GLU A 134 -20.02 -11.51 -2.21
CA GLU A 134 -20.60 -10.57 -1.21
C GLU A 134 -21.54 -11.36 -0.31
N ARG A 135 -21.21 -11.47 0.97
CA ARG A 135 -21.99 -12.21 1.95
C ARG A 135 -21.85 -11.63 3.35
N ASP A 136 -22.96 -11.61 4.08
CA ASP A 136 -23.02 -11.20 5.49
C ASP A 136 -22.37 -9.83 5.77
N GLY A 137 -22.43 -8.89 4.80
CA GLY A 137 -21.85 -7.56 4.90
C GLY A 137 -20.34 -7.47 4.57
N TYR A 138 -19.74 -8.55 4.04
CA TYR A 138 -18.36 -8.62 3.63
C TYR A 138 -18.22 -9.01 2.17
N PHE A 139 -17.15 -8.53 1.56
CA PHE A 139 -16.56 -9.08 0.35
C PHE A 139 -15.51 -10.12 0.72
N TYR A 140 -15.62 -11.33 0.17
CA TYR A 140 -14.63 -12.40 0.32
C TYR A 140 -13.86 -12.61 -0.98
N GLY A 141 -12.56 -12.84 -0.87
CA GLY A 141 -11.67 -13.14 -1.98
C GLY A 141 -10.22 -12.73 -1.69
N ARG A 142 -9.26 -13.36 -2.35
CA ARG A 142 -7.84 -12.99 -2.24
C ARG A 142 -7.60 -11.62 -2.90
N GLY A 143 -6.97 -10.69 -2.17
CA GLY A 143 -6.76 -9.31 -2.59
C GLY A 143 -7.88 -8.37 -2.15
N THR A 144 -8.83 -8.83 -1.31
CA THR A 144 -9.88 -7.96 -0.77
C THR A 144 -9.36 -7.00 0.30
N LEU A 145 -8.21 -7.29 0.91
CA LEU A 145 -7.51 -6.44 1.87
C LEU A 145 -6.13 -6.00 1.38
N ASP A 146 -5.54 -6.73 0.39
CA ASP A 146 -4.14 -6.59 0.01
C ASP A 146 -3.95 -6.93 -1.47
N ASP A 147 -3.85 -5.96 -2.38
CA ASP A 147 -4.13 -4.51 -2.32
C ASP A 147 -5.13 -4.12 -3.43
N LYS A 148 -5.92 -5.09 -3.95
CA LYS A 148 -6.87 -4.84 -5.05
C LYS A 148 -8.00 -3.90 -4.65
N GLN A 149 -8.35 -3.81 -3.35
CA GLN A 149 -9.30 -2.80 -2.88
C GLN A 149 -8.72 -1.39 -3.00
N GLY A 150 -7.46 -1.17 -2.58
CA GLY A 150 -6.77 0.11 -2.71
C GLY A 150 -6.60 0.52 -4.17
N ALA A 151 -6.20 -0.43 -5.04
CA ALA A 151 -6.17 -0.21 -6.48
C ALA A 151 -7.56 0.17 -7.02
N THR A 152 -8.64 -0.50 -6.57
CA THR A 152 -10.02 -0.15 -6.94
C THR A 152 -10.37 1.25 -6.47
N ALA A 153 -10.03 1.60 -5.24
CA ALA A 153 -10.36 2.90 -4.65
C ALA A 153 -9.66 4.05 -5.41
N LEU A 154 -8.37 3.91 -5.72
CA LEU A 154 -7.62 4.90 -6.49
C LEU A 154 -8.17 5.08 -7.90
N VAL A 155 -8.44 3.98 -8.61
CA VAL A 155 -9.01 4.03 -9.97
C VAL A 155 -10.38 4.72 -9.95
N MET A 156 -11.27 4.30 -9.05
CA MET A 156 -12.63 4.87 -8.98
C MET A 156 -12.61 6.34 -8.58
N ALA A 157 -11.79 6.73 -7.59
CA ALA A 157 -11.66 8.13 -7.20
C ALA A 157 -11.22 9.04 -8.36
N LEU A 158 -10.27 8.59 -9.19
CA LEU A 158 -9.84 9.34 -10.38
C LEU A 158 -10.93 9.42 -11.45
N LEU A 159 -11.64 8.33 -11.71
CA LEU A 159 -12.73 8.30 -12.68
C LEU A 159 -13.91 9.16 -12.24
N GLU A 160 -14.25 9.16 -10.95
CA GLU A 160 -15.28 10.02 -10.35
C GLU A 160 -14.91 11.50 -10.50
N LEU A 161 -13.72 11.90 -10.03
CA LEU A 161 -13.21 13.25 -10.16
C LEU A 161 -13.22 13.73 -11.63
N ARG A 162 -12.83 12.84 -12.56
CA ARG A 162 -12.87 13.15 -13.99
C ARG A 162 -14.28 13.42 -14.47
N SER A 163 -15.24 12.61 -14.07
CA SER A 163 -16.65 12.74 -14.46
C SER A 163 -17.32 13.98 -13.87
N GLU A 164 -16.84 14.44 -12.71
CA GLU A 164 -17.29 15.66 -12.04
C GLU A 164 -16.74 16.94 -12.70
N GLY A 165 -15.80 16.79 -13.63
CA GLY A 165 -15.13 17.91 -14.27
C GLY A 165 -14.06 18.55 -13.38
N PHE A 166 -13.53 17.80 -12.40
CA PHE A 166 -12.43 18.25 -11.56
C PHE A 166 -11.24 18.72 -12.41
N ARG A 167 -10.63 19.82 -12.00
CA ARG A 167 -9.47 20.40 -12.68
C ARG A 167 -8.32 20.48 -11.70
N PRO A 168 -7.38 19.55 -11.74
CA PRO A 168 -6.23 19.58 -10.86
C PRO A 168 -5.33 20.78 -11.14
N ASN A 169 -4.66 21.31 -10.11
CA ASN A 169 -3.67 22.37 -10.19
C ASN A 169 -2.22 21.86 -10.26
N ARG A 170 -2.06 20.55 -10.09
CA ARG A 170 -0.81 19.80 -10.24
C ARG A 170 -1.11 18.46 -10.91
N GLU A 171 -0.12 17.90 -11.55
CA GLU A 171 -0.27 16.60 -12.19
C GLU A 171 -0.51 15.49 -11.17
N ILE A 172 -1.36 14.53 -11.53
CA ILE A 172 -1.62 13.32 -10.78
C ILE A 172 -1.13 12.14 -11.61
N VAL A 173 -0.37 11.25 -11.01
CA VAL A 173 0.14 10.03 -11.63
C VAL A 173 -0.38 8.84 -10.83
N LEU A 174 -1.04 7.90 -11.50
CA LEU A 174 -1.38 6.59 -10.94
C LEU A 174 -0.35 5.58 -11.43
N LEU A 175 0.18 4.78 -10.53
CA LEU A 175 1.00 3.61 -10.81
C LEU A 175 0.34 2.40 -10.15
N LEU A 176 0.00 1.39 -10.95
CA LEU A 176 -0.40 0.07 -10.47
C LEU A 176 0.67 -0.92 -10.90
N THR A 177 1.27 -1.61 -9.95
CA THR A 177 2.33 -2.61 -10.16
C THR A 177 1.76 -4.02 -10.17
N GLY A 178 2.54 -5.01 -10.47
CA GLY A 178 2.06 -6.38 -10.59
C GLY A 178 3.02 -7.44 -10.08
N ASP A 179 3.87 -7.11 -9.09
CA ASP A 179 4.88 -8.01 -8.51
C ASP A 179 5.35 -7.59 -7.10
N GLU A 180 4.54 -6.87 -6.35
CA GLU A 180 4.85 -6.44 -4.97
C GLU A 180 5.10 -7.66 -4.08
N GLU A 181 4.25 -8.67 -4.21
CA GLU A 181 4.26 -9.90 -3.41
C GLU A 181 5.40 -10.87 -3.79
N THR A 182 6.28 -10.46 -4.71
CA THR A 182 7.39 -11.29 -5.19
C THR A 182 8.71 -10.53 -5.17
N ASP A 183 9.06 -9.85 -6.26
CA ASP A 183 10.38 -9.25 -6.46
C ASP A 183 10.39 -7.71 -6.37
N GLU A 184 9.21 -7.05 -6.33
CA GLU A 184 9.03 -5.58 -6.34
C GLU A 184 9.77 -4.89 -7.51
N HIS A 185 10.08 -5.63 -8.59
CA HIS A 185 10.85 -5.12 -9.73
C HIS A 185 10.12 -3.99 -10.47
N GLY A 186 8.77 -4.05 -10.50
CA GLY A 186 7.94 -2.98 -11.05
C GLY A 186 8.15 -1.64 -10.37
N ALA A 187 8.24 -1.62 -9.04
CA ALA A 187 8.52 -0.42 -8.26
C ALA A 187 9.98 0.05 -8.43
N ASP A 188 10.94 -0.88 -8.53
CA ASP A 188 12.32 -0.54 -8.85
C ASP A 188 12.45 0.12 -10.22
N LEU A 189 11.79 -0.43 -11.25
CA LEU A 189 11.73 0.17 -12.58
C LEU A 189 11.05 1.53 -12.55
N ALA A 190 9.94 1.65 -11.81
CA ALA A 190 9.18 2.89 -11.70
C ALA A 190 9.99 3.99 -11.01
N SER A 191 10.70 3.67 -9.94
CA SER A 191 11.51 4.64 -9.19
C SER A 191 12.81 5.03 -9.91
N THR A 192 13.26 4.25 -10.91
CA THR A 192 14.52 4.44 -11.64
C THR A 192 14.33 4.68 -13.14
N GLN A 193 14.19 3.62 -13.94
CA GLN A 193 14.16 3.71 -15.40
C GLN A 193 12.92 4.41 -15.95
N TRP A 194 11.77 4.24 -15.30
CA TRP A 194 10.51 4.89 -15.69
C TRP A 194 10.27 6.20 -14.94
N ARG A 195 11.24 6.67 -14.16
CA ARG A 195 11.12 7.87 -13.31
C ARG A 195 10.59 9.09 -14.06
N ARG A 196 10.90 9.24 -15.35
CA ARG A 196 10.32 10.32 -16.18
C ARG A 196 8.78 10.35 -16.20
N TRP A 197 8.13 9.21 -15.88
CA TRP A 197 6.68 9.06 -15.83
C TRP A 197 6.11 9.13 -14.42
N THR A 198 6.93 8.82 -13.42
CA THR A 198 6.54 8.60 -12.02
C THR A 198 7.18 9.58 -11.05
N ASP A 199 8.05 10.51 -11.53
CA ASP A 199 8.66 11.51 -10.65
C ASP A 199 7.59 12.40 -10.02
N ALA A 200 7.65 12.54 -8.68
CA ALA A 200 6.63 13.21 -7.91
C ALA A 200 7.21 14.01 -6.74
N ASP A 201 6.41 14.89 -6.17
CA ASP A 201 6.70 15.60 -4.93
C ASP A 201 6.63 14.65 -3.72
N PHE A 202 5.66 13.76 -3.77
CA PHE A 202 5.46 12.65 -2.83
C PHE A 202 4.54 11.59 -3.45
N ALA A 203 4.53 10.39 -2.84
CA ALA A 203 3.62 9.30 -3.19
C ALA A 203 2.61 9.05 -2.06
N LEU A 204 1.40 8.62 -2.45
CA LEU A 204 0.38 8.04 -1.59
C LEU A 204 0.22 6.58 -2.00
N ASN A 205 0.51 5.67 -1.09
CA ASN A 205 0.44 4.24 -1.31
C ASN A 205 -0.79 3.67 -0.60
N ALA A 206 -1.67 2.99 -1.34
CA ALA A 206 -2.87 2.38 -0.79
C ALA A 206 -2.60 1.08 -0.02
N ASP A 207 -1.40 0.52 -0.20
CA ASP A 207 -0.97 -0.74 0.42
C ASP A 207 -0.55 -0.60 1.90
N ALA A 208 -0.94 0.44 2.58
CA ALA A 208 -0.69 0.61 4.00
C ALA A 208 -1.55 1.72 4.61
N GLY A 209 -1.75 1.70 5.90
CA GLY A 209 -2.62 2.63 6.59
C GLY A 209 -3.96 2.00 6.97
N GLY A 210 -5.04 2.78 6.88
CA GLY A 210 -6.40 2.32 7.10
C GLY A 210 -6.90 2.38 8.54
N GLY A 211 -8.17 2.07 8.69
CA GLY A 211 -8.92 2.15 9.94
C GLY A 211 -9.04 0.82 10.67
N LYS A 212 -9.05 0.88 12.00
CA LYS A 212 -9.27 -0.30 12.85
C LYS A 212 -10.39 -0.06 13.84
N PHE A 213 -11.28 -1.03 13.94
CA PHE A 213 -12.31 -1.11 14.97
C PHE A 213 -12.04 -2.31 15.88
N ASP A 214 -12.39 -2.21 17.15
CA ASP A 214 -12.37 -3.35 18.04
C ASP A 214 -13.59 -4.29 17.83
N ALA A 215 -13.57 -5.44 18.47
CA ALA A 215 -14.67 -6.42 18.38
C ALA A 215 -16.04 -5.89 18.92
N ALA A 216 -16.04 -4.81 19.69
CA ALA A 216 -17.23 -4.15 20.19
C ALA A 216 -17.73 -3.04 19.23
N GLY A 217 -17.02 -2.80 18.14
CA GLY A 217 -17.34 -1.78 17.14
C GLY A 217 -16.85 -0.38 17.50
N ASN A 218 -15.96 -0.23 18.48
CA ASN A 218 -15.36 1.05 18.78
C ASN A 218 -14.21 1.34 17.82
N LEU A 219 -14.16 2.56 17.29
CA LEU A 219 -13.07 2.99 16.43
C LEU A 219 -11.77 3.17 17.24
N ILE A 220 -10.73 2.44 16.86
CA ILE A 220 -9.38 2.57 17.43
C ILE A 220 -8.67 3.77 16.80
N GLY A 221 -8.76 3.92 15.48
CA GLY A 221 -8.17 5.02 14.72
C GLY A 221 -7.83 4.63 13.29
N PHE A 222 -7.33 5.60 12.54
CA PHE A 222 -6.76 5.42 11.21
C PHE A 222 -5.26 5.65 11.25
N THR A 223 -4.48 4.80 10.60
CA THR A 223 -3.02 4.95 10.54
C THR A 223 -2.58 5.63 9.26
N LEU A 224 -1.47 6.38 9.33
CA LEU A 224 -0.73 6.94 8.21
C LEU A 224 0.70 6.42 8.31
N GLN A 225 1.07 5.51 7.42
CA GLN A 225 2.42 4.96 7.39
C GLN A 225 3.39 5.98 6.75
N ALA A 226 4.42 6.38 7.50
CA ALA A 226 5.46 7.27 7.00
C ALA A 226 6.86 6.64 7.06
N ALA A 227 6.96 5.44 7.57
CA ALA A 227 8.20 4.67 7.63
C ALA A 227 7.90 3.18 7.60
N GLU A 228 8.91 2.39 7.25
CA GLU A 228 8.88 0.94 7.34
C GLU A 228 10.25 0.39 7.69
N LYS A 229 10.29 -0.80 8.27
CA LYS A 229 11.54 -1.47 8.55
C LYS A 229 12.16 -2.05 7.28
N THR A 230 13.48 -1.93 7.18
CA THR A 230 14.20 -2.61 6.11
C THR A 230 14.21 -4.12 6.38
N TYR A 231 13.71 -4.90 5.46
CA TYR A 231 13.87 -6.35 5.42
C TYR A 231 15.30 -6.67 5.01
N ALA A 232 16.00 -7.51 5.75
CA ALA A 232 17.30 -8.01 5.37
C ALA A 232 17.50 -9.44 5.87
N THR A 233 18.09 -10.26 5.03
CA THR A 233 18.38 -11.66 5.35
C THR A 233 19.87 -11.90 5.37
N PHE A 234 20.36 -12.53 6.43
CA PHE A 234 21.75 -12.90 6.58
C PHE A 234 21.90 -14.43 6.60
N SER A 235 22.99 -14.91 6.00
CA SER A 235 23.50 -16.26 6.22
C SER A 235 24.57 -16.22 7.30
N ILE A 236 24.45 -17.06 8.32
CA ILE A 236 25.48 -17.35 9.30
C ILE A 236 26.01 -18.74 9.01
N THR A 237 27.27 -18.88 8.62
CA THR A 237 27.85 -20.14 8.16
C THR A 237 29.10 -20.49 8.99
N ALA A 238 29.10 -21.68 9.57
CA ALA A 238 30.24 -22.30 10.24
C ALA A 238 30.91 -23.31 9.30
N HIS A 239 32.23 -23.28 9.20
CA HIS A 239 33.02 -24.22 8.45
C HIS A 239 33.91 -25.07 9.35
N ASN A 240 34.11 -26.32 9.02
CA ASN A 240 34.99 -27.24 9.71
C ASN A 240 35.64 -28.26 8.75
N ARG A 241 36.77 -28.79 9.12
CA ARG A 241 37.43 -29.82 8.30
C ARG A 241 36.73 -31.17 8.22
N GLY A 242 35.69 -31.38 9.10
CA GLY A 242 35.05 -32.67 9.21
C GLY A 242 35.88 -33.75 9.90
N GLY A 243 35.46 -34.99 9.83
CA GLY A 243 36.13 -36.16 10.41
C GLY A 243 35.16 -37.30 10.76
N HIS A 244 35.70 -38.38 11.29
CA HIS A 244 34.89 -39.52 11.70
C HIS A 244 34.26 -39.29 13.07
N SER A 245 32.95 -39.54 13.21
CA SER A 245 32.20 -39.25 14.45
C SER A 245 32.66 -40.05 15.68
N SER A 246 33.32 -41.22 15.49
CA SER A 246 33.93 -41.96 16.59
C SER A 246 35.16 -41.31 17.19
N LYS A 247 35.66 -40.20 16.61
CA LYS A 247 36.76 -39.40 17.13
C LYS A 247 36.32 -37.95 17.28
N PRO A 248 35.41 -37.66 18.26
CA PRO A 248 34.86 -36.34 18.48
C PRO A 248 35.95 -35.32 18.77
N ARG A 249 35.74 -34.07 18.32
CA ARG A 249 36.61 -32.94 18.55
C ARG A 249 35.85 -31.78 19.18
N PRO A 250 36.52 -30.87 19.86
CA PRO A 250 35.87 -29.67 20.39
C PRO A 250 35.31 -28.75 19.29
N ASP A 251 36.00 -28.69 18.17
CA ASP A 251 35.62 -27.89 17.00
C ASP A 251 34.59 -28.65 16.16
N ASN A 252 33.37 -28.10 16.04
CA ASN A 252 32.26 -28.71 15.31
C ASN A 252 31.38 -27.61 14.73
N ALA A 253 31.18 -27.60 13.42
CA ALA A 253 30.40 -26.58 12.73
C ALA A 253 28.96 -26.42 13.28
N ILE A 254 28.32 -27.53 13.67
CA ILE A 254 26.98 -27.49 14.27
C ILE A 254 27.04 -26.81 15.65
N TYR A 255 28.05 -27.12 16.48
CA TYR A 255 28.14 -26.55 17.82
C TYR A 255 28.51 -25.05 17.77
N ASP A 256 29.39 -24.65 16.85
CA ASP A 256 29.73 -23.25 16.63
C ASP A 256 28.52 -22.43 16.18
N LEU A 257 27.73 -22.97 15.22
CA LEU A 257 26.49 -22.33 14.78
C LEU A 257 25.46 -22.28 15.90
N ALA A 258 25.25 -23.36 16.66
CA ALA A 258 24.29 -23.39 17.76
C ALA A 258 24.61 -22.36 18.84
N ALA A 259 25.91 -22.19 19.19
CA ALA A 259 26.35 -21.16 20.12
C ALA A 259 26.03 -19.74 19.61
N ALA A 260 26.25 -19.46 18.33
CA ALA A 260 25.89 -18.19 17.71
C ALA A 260 24.38 -17.91 17.75
N LEU A 261 23.56 -18.92 17.45
CA LEU A 261 22.11 -18.79 17.47
C LEU A 261 21.57 -18.58 18.90
N MET A 262 22.17 -19.21 19.91
CA MET A 262 21.83 -18.98 21.32
C MET A 262 22.15 -17.55 21.75
N GLN A 263 23.28 -16.99 21.33
CA GLN A 263 23.61 -15.59 21.57
C GLN A 263 22.61 -14.66 20.89
N LEU A 264 22.26 -14.92 19.61
CA LEU A 264 21.27 -14.15 18.87
C LEU A 264 19.90 -14.19 19.54
N SER A 265 19.46 -15.34 20.00
CA SER A 265 18.12 -15.52 20.62
C SER A 265 17.91 -14.68 21.88
N SER A 266 19.00 -14.43 22.62
CA SER A 266 18.99 -13.63 23.85
C SER A 266 19.34 -12.15 23.62
N TYR A 267 19.86 -11.81 22.44
CA TYR A 267 20.31 -10.45 22.15
C TYR A 267 19.12 -9.50 21.89
N ARG A 268 19.23 -8.30 22.44
CA ARG A 268 18.32 -7.20 22.18
C ARG A 268 19.09 -6.02 21.63
N PHE A 269 18.72 -5.58 20.43
CA PHE A 269 19.24 -4.34 19.88
C PHE A 269 18.83 -3.15 20.75
N GLU A 270 19.64 -2.11 20.78
CA GLU A 270 19.31 -0.88 21.49
C GLU A 270 18.02 -0.26 20.93
N PRO A 271 17.14 0.21 21.82
CA PRO A 271 15.91 0.89 21.39
C PRO A 271 16.23 2.25 20.76
N GLN A 272 15.43 2.66 19.81
CA GLN A 272 15.59 3.91 19.07
C GLN A 272 14.25 4.56 18.84
N LEU A 273 14.14 5.86 19.11
CA LEU A 273 13.03 6.70 18.70
C LEU A 273 13.44 7.49 17.44
N ASN A 274 12.59 7.49 16.46
CA ASN A 274 12.63 8.42 15.34
C ASN A 274 11.36 9.29 15.35
N ASP A 275 11.26 10.27 14.48
CA ASP A 275 10.13 11.20 14.47
C ASP A 275 8.79 10.49 14.29
N ILE A 276 8.75 9.40 13.49
CA ILE A 276 7.53 8.64 13.21
C ILE A 276 7.12 7.82 14.42
N THR A 277 8.03 7.04 15.03
CA THR A 277 7.72 6.24 16.22
C THR A 277 7.42 7.13 17.43
N ARG A 278 8.04 8.30 17.53
CA ARG A 278 7.69 9.31 18.53
C ARG A 278 6.24 9.81 18.33
N ALA A 279 5.85 10.13 17.11
CA ALA A 279 4.49 10.55 16.80
C ALA A 279 3.48 9.43 17.06
N TYR A 280 3.84 8.18 16.69
CA TYR A 280 3.04 6.99 16.96
C TYR A 280 2.76 6.83 18.47
N PHE A 281 3.82 6.74 19.30
CA PHE A 281 3.65 6.56 20.73
C PHE A 281 2.98 7.76 21.40
N SER A 282 3.19 8.98 20.89
CA SER A 282 2.51 10.18 21.40
C SER A 282 0.99 10.12 21.14
N ALA A 283 0.56 9.61 19.99
CA ALA A 283 -0.85 9.42 19.68
C ALA A 283 -1.45 8.24 20.49
N ARG A 284 -0.73 7.09 20.52
CA ARG A 284 -1.21 5.87 21.18
C ARG A 284 -1.37 6.03 22.68
N GLN A 285 -0.40 6.64 23.39
CA GLN A 285 -0.43 6.79 24.84
C GLN A 285 -1.68 7.53 25.36
N ALA A 286 -2.27 8.39 24.54
CA ALA A 286 -3.47 9.15 24.93
C ALA A 286 -4.70 8.25 25.11
N HIS A 287 -4.72 7.11 24.42
CA HIS A 287 -5.83 6.16 24.40
C HIS A 287 -5.47 4.80 24.98
N GLU A 288 -4.21 4.60 25.43
CA GLU A 288 -3.72 3.32 25.97
C GLU A 288 -3.66 3.37 27.51
N PRO A 289 -4.59 2.69 28.20
CA PRO A 289 -4.59 2.63 29.66
C PRO A 289 -3.58 1.62 30.21
N GLY A 290 -3.33 1.67 31.52
CA GLY A 290 -2.59 0.64 32.24
C GLY A 290 -1.08 0.67 32.03
N ALA A 291 -0.44 -0.50 32.12
CA ALA A 291 1.01 -0.64 32.13
C ALA A 291 1.65 -0.25 30.80
N LEU A 292 1.04 -0.62 29.68
CA LEU A 292 1.54 -0.32 28.35
C LEU A 292 1.56 1.20 28.10
N GLY A 293 0.47 1.90 28.39
CA GLY A 293 0.42 3.36 28.24
C GLY A 293 1.39 4.09 29.19
N ASN A 294 1.63 3.54 30.40
CA ASN A 294 2.64 4.08 31.30
C ASN A 294 4.05 3.91 30.74
N ALA A 295 4.36 2.73 30.16
CA ALA A 295 5.64 2.47 29.51
C ALA A 295 5.87 3.40 28.30
N MET A 296 4.85 3.61 27.46
CA MET A 296 4.92 4.57 26.34
C MET A 296 5.23 5.99 26.84
N ARG A 297 4.55 6.45 27.88
CA ARG A 297 4.81 7.78 28.50
C ARG A 297 6.21 7.90 29.07
N SER A 298 6.69 6.86 29.78
CA SER A 298 8.04 6.83 30.39
C SER A 298 9.10 6.92 29.29
N TRP A 299 8.97 6.11 28.23
CA TRP A 299 9.94 6.06 27.15
C TRP A 299 9.97 7.36 26.32
N LEU A 300 8.80 7.95 26.04
CA LEU A 300 8.71 9.28 25.38
C LEU A 300 9.38 10.40 26.21
N ALA A 301 9.29 10.32 27.54
CA ALA A 301 9.92 11.29 28.43
C ALA A 301 11.43 11.09 28.54
N ASN A 302 11.91 9.84 28.42
CA ASN A 302 13.32 9.47 28.54
C ASN A 302 13.64 8.31 27.58
N GLU A 303 14.21 8.63 26.41
CA GLU A 303 14.58 7.63 25.39
C GLU A 303 15.65 6.62 25.86
N ALA A 304 16.39 6.95 26.92
CA ALA A 304 17.36 6.04 27.53
C ALA A 304 16.71 5.02 28.49
N ASP A 305 15.39 5.09 28.72
CA ASP A 305 14.67 4.14 29.55
C ASP A 305 14.45 2.81 28.78
N GLY A 306 15.49 1.98 28.76
CA GLY A 306 15.43 0.66 28.13
C GLY A 306 14.39 -0.27 28.76
N ALA A 307 14.09 -0.11 30.05
CA ALA A 307 13.07 -0.90 30.72
C ALA A 307 11.65 -0.55 30.22
N ALA A 308 11.39 0.72 30.00
CA ALA A 308 10.14 1.16 29.37
C ALA A 308 10.00 0.63 27.93
N ALA A 309 11.07 0.70 27.12
CA ALA A 309 11.09 0.11 25.79
C ALA A 309 10.87 -1.40 25.80
N ASP A 310 11.45 -2.12 26.76
CA ASP A 310 11.24 -3.57 26.93
C ASP A 310 9.79 -3.90 27.35
N ALA A 311 9.18 -3.06 28.20
CA ALA A 311 7.79 -3.21 28.57
C ALA A 311 6.81 -2.98 27.41
N ILE A 312 7.12 -2.04 26.51
CA ILE A 312 6.38 -1.86 25.24
C ILE A 312 6.51 -3.11 24.38
N GLU A 313 7.72 -3.60 24.15
CA GLU A 313 8.00 -4.79 23.32
C GLU A 313 7.47 -6.11 23.90
N ALA A 314 7.01 -6.12 25.15
CA ALA A 314 6.35 -7.29 25.74
C ALA A 314 4.90 -7.45 25.27
N ASP A 315 4.28 -6.40 24.73
CA ASP A 315 2.98 -6.48 24.08
C ASP A 315 3.14 -7.01 22.64
N ALA A 316 2.32 -8.00 22.27
CA ALA A 316 2.43 -8.67 20.97
C ALA A 316 2.20 -7.73 19.79
N ASN A 317 1.38 -6.68 19.95
CA ASN A 317 1.08 -5.71 18.90
C ASN A 317 2.19 -4.65 18.73
N GLU A 318 3.05 -4.49 19.72
CA GLU A 318 4.11 -3.49 19.74
C GLU A 318 5.51 -4.11 19.49
N ILE A 319 5.59 -5.42 19.29
CA ILE A 319 6.86 -6.10 18.98
C ILE A 319 7.49 -5.51 17.73
N GLY A 320 8.76 -5.07 17.89
CA GLY A 320 9.51 -4.49 16.78
C GLY A 320 9.29 -2.98 16.61
N MET A 321 8.44 -2.34 17.38
CA MET A 321 8.20 -0.89 17.24
C MET A 321 9.32 -0.03 17.83
N THR A 322 10.11 -0.59 18.76
CA THR A 322 11.15 0.17 19.46
C THR A 322 12.56 -0.08 18.95
N ARG A 323 12.83 -1.20 18.27
CA ARG A 323 14.21 -1.62 17.91
C ARG A 323 14.28 -2.53 16.69
N THR A 324 15.47 -2.68 16.14
CA THR A 324 15.78 -3.74 15.17
C THR A 324 15.56 -5.11 15.80
N ARG A 325 15.00 -6.04 15.03
CA ARG A 325 14.77 -7.43 15.43
C ARG A 325 15.37 -8.37 14.41
N CYS A 326 16.09 -9.40 14.88
CA CYS A 326 16.61 -10.48 14.04
C CYS A 326 16.18 -11.83 14.62
N VAL A 327 15.76 -12.74 13.76
CA VAL A 327 15.30 -14.09 14.12
C VAL A 327 15.84 -15.12 13.15
N ALA A 328 16.31 -16.27 13.66
CA ALA A 328 16.69 -17.39 12.81
C ALA A 328 15.42 -18.08 12.28
N THR A 329 15.36 -18.24 10.94
CA THR A 329 14.18 -18.81 10.24
C THR A 329 14.45 -20.17 9.59
N ARG A 330 15.72 -20.48 9.30
CA ARG A 330 16.14 -21.75 8.70
C ARG A 330 17.47 -22.18 9.27
N ILE A 331 17.69 -23.53 9.36
CA ILE A 331 18.97 -24.10 9.75
C ILE A 331 19.26 -25.34 8.90
N GLN A 332 20.51 -25.54 8.54
CA GLN A 332 21.02 -26.70 7.81
C GLN A 332 22.39 -27.09 8.36
N GLY A 333 22.71 -28.39 8.38
CA GLY A 333 24.03 -28.84 8.78
C GLY A 333 24.21 -30.36 8.75
N GLY A 334 25.46 -30.80 8.51
CA GLY A 334 25.81 -32.21 8.41
C GLY A 334 25.44 -32.83 7.05
N HIS A 335 26.01 -33.99 6.77
CA HIS A 335 25.78 -34.73 5.51
C HIS A 335 25.74 -36.26 5.72
N ALA A 336 26.14 -36.75 6.89
CA ALA A 336 26.11 -38.17 7.22
C ALA A 336 26.12 -38.40 8.75
N ASP A 337 25.46 -39.47 9.22
CA ASP A 337 25.31 -39.76 10.66
C ASP A 337 26.64 -40.06 11.37
N ASN A 338 27.61 -40.60 10.61
CA ASN A 338 28.90 -41.03 11.13
C ASN A 338 30.05 -40.06 10.80
N ALA A 339 29.77 -38.84 10.34
CA ALA A 339 30.74 -37.83 9.98
C ALA A 339 30.57 -36.54 10.81
N LEU A 340 31.67 -35.93 11.20
CA LEU A 340 31.65 -34.57 11.74
C LEU A 340 31.28 -33.59 10.60
N PRO A 341 30.35 -32.64 10.85
CA PRO A 341 29.87 -31.73 9.82
C PRO A 341 30.99 -30.81 9.29
N GLN A 342 31.10 -30.71 7.98
CA GLN A 342 32.06 -29.78 7.34
C GLN A 342 31.49 -28.35 7.25
N GLN A 343 30.17 -28.24 7.29
CA GLN A 343 29.45 -26.96 7.24
C GLN A 343 28.16 -27.08 8.05
N ALA A 344 27.80 -26.00 8.69
CA ALA A 344 26.46 -25.74 9.21
C ALA A 344 26.10 -24.28 8.95
N SER A 345 24.86 -24.01 8.56
CA SER A 345 24.42 -22.65 8.24
C SER A 345 23.01 -22.38 8.75
N ALA A 346 22.75 -21.11 9.08
CA ALA A 346 21.42 -20.62 9.42
C ALA A 346 21.07 -19.40 8.57
N THR A 347 19.80 -19.27 8.23
CA THR A 347 19.22 -18.05 7.69
C THR A 347 18.66 -17.22 8.85
N VAL A 348 19.07 -15.97 8.94
CA VAL A 348 18.63 -15.01 9.96
C VAL A 348 17.94 -13.85 9.25
N ASN A 349 16.63 -13.70 9.47
CA ASN A 349 15.88 -12.55 8.98
C ASN A 349 15.91 -11.40 10.00
N CYS A 350 16.18 -10.21 9.51
CA CYS A 350 16.20 -8.99 10.33
C CYS A 350 15.16 -7.98 9.79
N ARG A 351 14.47 -7.34 10.72
CA ARG A 351 13.63 -6.16 10.47
C ARG A 351 14.33 -4.96 11.10
N ILE A 352 14.99 -4.17 10.27
CA ILE A 352 15.94 -3.13 10.66
C ILE A 352 15.24 -1.79 10.77
N MET A 353 15.50 -1.03 11.83
CA MET A 353 14.93 0.30 12.02
C MET A 353 15.35 1.26 10.90
N PRO A 354 14.46 2.16 10.45
CA PRO A 354 14.81 3.20 9.49
C PRO A 354 16.02 4.03 9.95
N GLY A 355 16.93 4.30 9.03
CA GLY A 355 18.17 5.03 9.32
C GLY A 355 19.34 4.14 9.79
N VAL A 356 19.11 2.85 10.03
CA VAL A 356 20.17 1.87 10.30
C VAL A 356 20.50 1.11 9.02
N SER A 357 21.77 1.04 8.64
CA SER A 357 22.18 0.32 7.44
C SER A 357 22.27 -1.20 7.69
N VAL A 358 22.09 -1.98 6.61
CA VAL A 358 22.26 -3.44 6.65
C VAL A 358 23.67 -3.81 7.12
N ASP A 359 24.70 -3.05 6.72
CA ASP A 359 26.08 -3.32 7.15
C ASP A 359 26.31 -3.04 8.64
N GLN A 360 25.67 -2.00 9.21
CA GLN A 360 25.73 -1.78 10.66
C GLN A 360 25.13 -2.97 11.44
N VAL A 361 24.03 -3.54 10.96
CA VAL A 361 23.42 -4.74 11.58
C VAL A 361 24.34 -5.93 11.40
N ARG A 362 24.93 -6.15 10.21
CA ARG A 362 25.92 -7.20 9.96
C ARG A 362 27.09 -7.10 10.94
N GLN A 363 27.67 -5.90 11.08
CA GLN A 363 28.79 -5.68 12.03
C GLN A 363 28.38 -5.99 13.47
N GLN A 364 27.15 -5.62 13.86
CA GLN A 364 26.64 -5.93 15.19
C GLN A 364 26.46 -7.45 15.40
N LEU A 365 25.98 -8.17 14.39
CA LEU A 365 25.88 -9.63 14.41
C LEU A 365 27.27 -10.29 14.54
N VAL A 366 28.25 -9.82 13.78
CA VAL A 366 29.64 -10.30 13.86
C VAL A 366 30.22 -10.08 15.27
N LYS A 367 30.01 -8.89 15.84
CA LYS A 367 30.44 -8.55 17.21
C LYS A 367 29.73 -9.42 18.25
N LEU A 368 28.44 -9.63 18.10
CA LEU A 368 27.63 -10.46 18.99
C LEU A 368 28.14 -11.90 19.05
N VAL A 369 28.33 -12.49 17.87
CA VAL A 369 28.77 -13.88 17.72
C VAL A 369 30.19 -14.08 18.23
N GLY A 370 31.09 -13.09 18.04
CA GLY A 370 32.46 -13.10 18.59
C GLY A 370 33.34 -14.26 18.14
N ASN A 371 32.93 -15.03 17.15
CA ASN A 371 33.65 -16.18 16.60
C ASN A 371 34.08 -15.90 15.14
N ALA A 372 35.37 -15.66 14.93
CA ALA A 372 35.92 -15.35 13.63
C ALA A 372 35.86 -16.53 12.61
N ALA A 373 35.53 -17.74 13.06
CA ALA A 373 35.33 -18.89 12.18
C ALA A 373 33.93 -18.91 11.54
N LEU A 374 33.03 -18.02 11.97
CA LEU A 374 31.68 -17.89 11.41
C LEU A 374 31.66 -16.76 10.38
N GLU A 375 31.18 -17.09 9.19
CA GLU A 375 30.93 -16.13 8.15
C GLU A 375 29.49 -15.58 8.26
N ILE A 376 29.34 -14.25 8.28
CA ILE A 376 28.05 -13.57 8.33
C ILE A 376 27.93 -12.62 7.14
N GLN A 377 27.05 -12.97 6.20
CA GLN A 377 26.86 -12.20 4.96
C GLN A 377 25.39 -11.97 4.68
N PRO A 378 25.00 -10.81 4.13
CA PRO A 378 23.66 -10.63 3.59
C PRO A 378 23.45 -11.57 2.39
N THR A 379 22.26 -12.12 2.23
CA THR A 379 21.92 -13.04 1.14
C THR A 379 21.54 -12.32 -0.15
N ALA A 380 21.14 -11.05 -0.05
CA ALA A 380 20.79 -10.17 -1.16
C ALA A 380 21.23 -8.73 -0.86
N ALA A 381 21.32 -7.92 -1.90
CA ALA A 381 21.47 -6.48 -1.75
C ALA A 381 20.08 -5.89 -1.42
N GLU A 382 19.96 -5.29 -0.25
CA GLU A 382 18.74 -4.65 0.18
C GLU A 382 18.88 -3.13 0.09
N THR A 383 17.82 -2.46 -0.37
CA THR A 383 17.77 -1.00 -0.44
C THR A 383 17.04 -0.46 0.77
N PRO A 384 17.72 0.18 1.75
CA PRO A 384 17.05 0.79 2.89
C PRO A 384 16.20 1.98 2.43
N GLY A 385 14.94 2.03 2.85
CA GLY A 385 14.08 3.19 2.67
C GLY A 385 14.20 4.14 3.89
N PRO A 386 14.58 5.42 3.74
CA PRO A 386 14.50 6.36 4.84
C PRO A 386 13.04 6.60 5.23
N ALA A 387 12.80 7.08 6.46
CA ALA A 387 11.47 7.55 6.85
C ALA A 387 11.09 8.80 6.03
N SER A 388 9.82 8.90 5.62
CA SER A 388 9.26 10.12 5.06
C SER A 388 9.05 11.16 6.17
N PRO A 389 9.34 12.45 5.96
CA PRO A 389 9.01 13.49 6.91
C PRO A 389 7.48 13.59 7.05
N LEU A 390 6.96 13.83 8.25
CA LEU A 390 5.51 14.05 8.44
C LEU A 390 5.09 15.38 7.78
N ARG A 391 4.62 15.31 6.55
CA ARG A 391 4.14 16.48 5.79
C ARG A 391 2.78 16.91 6.30
N LYS A 392 2.69 18.19 6.67
CA LYS A 392 1.43 18.75 7.18
C LYS A 392 0.31 18.72 6.14
N ASP A 393 0.59 18.96 4.87
CA ASP A 393 -0.40 18.95 3.80
C ASP A 393 -1.01 17.56 3.57
N VAL A 394 -0.20 16.51 3.63
CA VAL A 394 -0.66 15.11 3.53
C VAL A 394 -1.48 14.73 4.77
N LEU A 395 -0.96 15.02 5.97
CA LEU A 395 -1.65 14.71 7.22
C LEU A 395 -2.99 15.44 7.33
N ASP A 396 -3.04 16.74 7.00
CA ASP A 396 -4.27 17.54 7.00
C ASP A 396 -5.29 17.04 5.95
N ALA A 397 -4.83 16.60 4.77
CA ALA A 397 -5.69 16.06 3.73
C ALA A 397 -6.30 14.73 4.14
N TYR A 398 -5.49 13.82 4.67
CA TYR A 398 -5.97 12.53 5.18
C TYR A 398 -6.92 12.70 6.35
N THR A 399 -6.54 13.50 7.35
CA THR A 399 -7.39 13.82 8.50
C THR A 399 -8.75 14.37 8.05
N ALA A 400 -8.76 15.34 7.14
CA ALA A 400 -10.02 15.92 6.68
C ALA A 400 -10.89 14.92 5.91
N ALA A 401 -10.29 14.03 5.09
CA ALA A 401 -11.01 13.01 4.33
C ALA A 401 -11.61 11.94 5.26
N VAL A 402 -10.83 11.46 6.24
CA VAL A 402 -11.29 10.50 7.25
C VAL A 402 -12.39 11.12 8.11
N HIS A 403 -12.21 12.35 8.62
CA HIS A 403 -13.18 12.98 9.53
C HIS A 403 -14.52 13.30 8.88
N ARG A 404 -14.63 13.34 7.56
CA ARG A 404 -15.93 13.45 6.87
C ARG A 404 -16.81 12.22 7.07
N ARG A 405 -16.20 11.05 7.29
CA ARG A 405 -16.90 9.76 7.50
C ARG A 405 -16.84 9.30 8.94
N PHE A 406 -15.73 9.52 9.59
CA PHE A 406 -15.44 9.11 10.96
C PHE A 406 -15.03 10.35 11.79
N PRO A 407 -16.00 11.19 12.21
CA PRO A 407 -15.71 12.40 12.96
C PRO A 407 -14.88 12.13 14.21
N ASN A 408 -13.80 12.90 14.39
CA ASN A 408 -12.86 12.77 15.52
C ASN A 408 -12.06 11.45 15.59
N ALA A 409 -11.99 10.69 14.50
CA ALA A 409 -11.13 9.51 14.45
C ALA A 409 -9.67 9.89 14.75
N PRO A 410 -8.96 9.20 15.66
CA PRO A 410 -7.53 9.40 15.82
C PRO A 410 -6.79 9.11 14.51
N ILE A 411 -5.89 10.00 14.09
CA ILE A 411 -4.95 9.77 12.99
C ILE A 411 -3.58 9.51 13.59
N ILE A 412 -3.06 8.31 13.35
CA ILE A 412 -1.88 7.79 14.03
C ILE A 412 -0.76 7.61 12.99
N PRO A 413 0.29 8.45 13.01
CA PRO A 413 1.49 8.18 12.21
C PRO A 413 2.09 6.83 12.57
N GLU A 414 2.48 6.03 11.58
CA GLU A 414 2.93 4.66 11.79
C GLU A 414 4.26 4.37 11.09
N MET A 415 5.08 3.55 11.75
CA MET A 415 6.18 2.83 11.13
C MET A 415 5.75 1.37 10.98
N SER A 416 5.61 0.89 9.73
CA SER A 416 5.31 -0.51 9.48
C SER A 416 6.49 -1.43 9.84
N THR A 417 6.19 -2.60 10.36
CA THR A 417 7.17 -3.69 10.55
C THR A 417 7.33 -4.57 9.31
N VAL A 418 6.43 -4.44 8.33
CA VAL A 418 6.50 -5.06 7.01
C VAL A 418 6.97 -4.05 5.96
N GLY A 419 7.40 -4.52 4.79
CA GLY A 419 7.79 -3.69 3.67
C GLY A 419 6.61 -3.42 2.75
N THR A 420 6.73 -2.39 1.92
CA THR A 420 5.86 -2.05 0.80
C THR A 420 6.70 -1.41 -0.31
N GLU A 421 6.15 -1.23 -1.50
CA GLU A 421 6.81 -0.50 -2.60
C GLU A 421 7.14 0.97 -2.29
N SER A 422 6.66 1.52 -1.18
CA SER A 422 7.03 2.85 -0.69
C SER A 422 8.53 3.01 -0.49
N ARG A 423 9.23 1.92 -0.15
CA ARG A 423 10.68 1.86 0.07
C ARG A 423 11.46 2.33 -1.15
N GLN A 424 11.10 1.86 -2.36
CA GLN A 424 11.78 2.20 -3.60
C GLN A 424 11.71 3.71 -3.88
N PHE A 425 10.55 4.32 -3.68
CA PHE A 425 10.37 5.77 -3.87
C PHE A 425 11.10 6.58 -2.81
N ARG A 426 11.05 6.17 -1.54
CA ARG A 426 11.80 6.81 -0.45
C ARG A 426 13.31 6.77 -0.69
N SER A 427 13.84 5.65 -1.21
CA SER A 427 15.27 5.47 -1.49
C SER A 427 15.81 6.44 -2.53
N VAL A 428 14.97 6.89 -3.46
CA VAL A 428 15.33 7.85 -4.52
C VAL A 428 14.87 9.28 -4.21
N GLY A 429 14.47 9.55 -2.95
CA GLY A 429 14.14 10.88 -2.46
C GLY A 429 12.72 11.35 -2.76
N ILE A 430 11.79 10.46 -3.06
CA ILE A 430 10.34 10.74 -3.14
C ILE A 430 9.70 10.26 -1.84
N PRO A 431 9.30 11.15 -0.91
CA PRO A 431 8.58 10.75 0.29
C PRO A 431 7.31 9.96 -0.09
N SER A 432 7.07 8.82 0.56
CA SER A 432 5.91 7.99 0.32
C SER A 432 5.16 7.72 1.62
N TYR A 433 3.84 7.82 1.57
CA TYR A 433 2.94 7.68 2.71
C TYR A 433 1.93 6.58 2.41
N GLY A 434 1.90 5.55 3.27
CA GLY A 434 0.81 4.59 3.26
C GLY A 434 -0.43 5.25 3.85
N VAL A 435 -1.45 5.39 3.02
CA VAL A 435 -2.76 5.97 3.37
C VAL A 435 -3.84 5.14 2.70
N ASP A 436 -4.79 4.72 3.50
CA ASP A 436 -5.88 3.89 3.04
C ASP A 436 -7.17 4.31 3.77
N GLY A 437 -8.28 4.28 3.10
CA GLY A 437 -9.58 4.56 3.68
C GLY A 437 -10.35 3.30 4.09
N GLN A 438 -9.83 2.11 3.73
CA GLN A 438 -10.41 0.86 4.20
C GLN A 438 -10.34 0.75 5.72
N TRP A 439 -11.22 -0.05 6.28
CA TRP A 439 -11.20 -0.34 7.71
C TRP A 439 -11.61 -1.79 7.99
N ILE A 440 -11.09 -2.33 9.08
CA ILE A 440 -11.30 -3.72 9.50
C ILE A 440 -11.67 -3.78 10.98
N VAL A 441 -12.34 -4.87 11.38
CA VAL A 441 -12.59 -5.21 12.78
C VAL A 441 -11.51 -6.17 13.27
N VAL A 442 -10.71 -5.73 14.24
CA VAL A 442 -9.60 -6.55 14.77
C VAL A 442 -10.04 -7.35 16.01
N PRO A 443 -9.57 -8.59 16.17
CA PRO A 443 -8.67 -9.33 15.28
C PRO A 443 -9.36 -10.11 14.14
N GLN A 444 -10.70 -10.06 14.04
CA GLN A 444 -11.52 -10.95 13.20
C GLN A 444 -11.24 -10.84 11.71
N ASP A 445 -10.90 -9.63 11.24
CA ASP A 445 -10.65 -9.33 9.82
C ASP A 445 -9.16 -9.21 9.49
N GLN A 446 -8.25 -9.48 10.43
CA GLN A 446 -6.81 -9.57 10.15
C GLN A 446 -6.49 -10.85 9.39
N ARG A 447 -6.88 -10.90 8.10
CA ARG A 447 -6.79 -12.09 7.26
C ARG A 447 -5.93 -11.89 6.01
N MET A 448 -5.18 -10.79 5.90
CA MET A 448 -4.19 -10.60 4.83
C MET A 448 -3.27 -11.83 4.77
N HIS A 449 -3.02 -12.35 3.57
CA HIS A 449 -2.27 -13.58 3.31
C HIS A 449 -2.87 -14.86 3.93
N GLY A 450 -3.98 -14.74 4.66
CA GLY A 450 -4.68 -15.86 5.31
C GLY A 450 -5.78 -16.47 4.46
N GLN A 451 -6.53 -17.39 5.09
CA GLN A 451 -7.73 -18.02 4.53
C GLN A 451 -8.94 -17.09 4.68
N ASP A 452 -9.87 -17.18 3.72
CA ASP A 452 -11.13 -16.42 3.74
C ASP A 452 -10.88 -14.93 4.00
N GLU A 453 -9.89 -14.35 3.30
CA GLU A 453 -9.64 -12.92 3.31
C GLU A 453 -10.90 -12.17 2.96
N ARG A 454 -11.19 -11.10 3.71
CA ARG A 454 -12.46 -10.38 3.58
C ARG A 454 -12.35 -8.91 3.96
N LEU A 455 -13.15 -8.09 3.31
CA LEU A 455 -13.28 -6.67 3.56
C LEU A 455 -14.75 -6.34 3.88
N PRO A 456 -15.09 -5.55 4.92
CA PRO A 456 -16.44 -5.02 5.07
C PRO A 456 -16.89 -4.26 3.83
N VAL A 457 -18.09 -4.53 3.33
CA VAL A 457 -18.60 -3.91 2.08
C VAL A 457 -18.50 -2.39 2.13
N GLN A 458 -18.88 -1.79 3.26
CA GLN A 458 -18.84 -0.33 3.41
C GLN A 458 -17.40 0.22 3.39
N ALA A 459 -16.42 -0.55 3.84
CA ALA A 459 -15.02 -0.12 3.87
C ALA A 459 -14.47 0.18 2.49
N LEU A 460 -14.86 -0.58 1.45
CA LEU A 460 -14.48 -0.29 0.06
C LEU A 460 -15.02 1.08 -0.40
N PHE A 461 -16.28 1.41 -0.09
CA PHE A 461 -16.88 2.68 -0.51
C PHE A 461 -16.35 3.87 0.29
N ASP A 462 -16.06 3.65 1.58
CA ASP A 462 -15.41 4.67 2.40
C ASP A 462 -14.01 4.98 1.88
N ASP A 463 -13.28 3.95 1.44
CA ASP A 463 -11.96 4.09 0.86
C ASP A 463 -11.97 4.89 -0.45
N VAL A 464 -12.82 4.52 -1.41
CA VAL A 464 -13.02 5.32 -2.65
C VAL A 464 -13.25 6.78 -2.33
N GLY A 465 -14.13 7.05 -1.38
CA GLY A 465 -14.47 8.41 -1.03
C GLY A 465 -13.38 9.14 -0.23
N ILE A 466 -12.55 8.43 0.56
CA ILE A 466 -11.41 9.04 1.26
C ILE A 466 -10.34 9.42 0.23
N PHE A 467 -10.01 8.56 -0.72
CA PHE A 467 -9.07 8.90 -1.80
C PHE A 467 -9.60 10.04 -2.68
N HIS A 468 -10.89 10.02 -3.04
CA HIS A 468 -11.52 11.11 -3.77
C HIS A 468 -11.31 12.46 -3.06
N ASP A 469 -11.61 12.53 -1.77
CA ASP A 469 -11.50 13.74 -0.97
C ASP A 469 -10.03 14.18 -0.78
N MET A 470 -9.11 13.24 -0.56
CA MET A 470 -7.67 13.52 -0.45
C MET A 470 -7.11 14.09 -1.75
N ILE A 471 -7.37 13.42 -2.87
CA ILE A 471 -6.87 13.84 -4.19
C ILE A 471 -7.44 15.22 -4.53
N ALA A 472 -8.73 15.44 -4.32
CA ALA A 472 -9.36 16.73 -4.56
C ALA A 472 -8.72 17.85 -3.73
N ARG A 473 -8.34 17.57 -2.49
CA ARG A 473 -7.70 18.56 -1.59
C ARG A 473 -6.24 18.80 -1.95
N LEU A 474 -5.47 17.77 -2.26
CA LEU A 474 -4.03 17.86 -2.54
C LEU A 474 -3.73 18.40 -3.94
N ALA A 475 -4.60 18.15 -4.91
CA ALA A 475 -4.46 18.56 -6.29
C ALA A 475 -5.51 19.60 -6.72
N GLY A 476 -6.43 20.01 -5.86
CA GLY A 476 -7.43 21.06 -6.13
C GLY A 476 -6.87 22.47 -5.97
N GLN A 477 -7.59 23.44 -6.49
CA GLN A 477 -7.27 24.84 -6.19
C GLN A 477 -7.58 25.12 -4.72
N PRO A 478 -6.74 25.91 -4.00
CA PRO A 478 -7.14 26.44 -2.71
C PRO A 478 -8.49 27.12 -2.87
N ALA A 479 -9.43 26.87 -1.96
CA ALA A 479 -10.67 27.65 -1.92
C ALA A 479 -10.28 29.12 -1.91
N ALA A 480 -10.85 29.91 -2.82
CA ALA A 480 -10.62 31.35 -2.81
C ALA A 480 -11.02 31.84 -1.41
N SER A 481 -10.06 32.41 -0.68
CA SER A 481 -10.31 33.06 0.60
C SER A 481 -11.24 34.24 0.32
N HIS A 482 -12.51 34.09 0.65
CA HIS A 482 -13.50 35.18 0.66
C HIS A 482 -13.39 35.98 1.93
#